data_8a5df4b85e40962e66f9e2634d5c5336
#
_entry.id   8a5df4b85e40962e66f9e2634d5c5336
#
_cell.length_a   1.000
_cell.length_b   1.000
_cell.length_c   1.000
_cell.angle_alpha   90.00
_cell.angle_beta   90.00
_cell.angle_gamma   90.00
#
_symmetry.space_group_name_H-M   'P 1'
#
loop_
_entity.id
_entity.type
_entity.pdbx_description
1 polymer ?
#
loop_
_entity_poly.entity_id
_entity_poly.type
_entity_poly.pdbx_seq_one_letter_code
_entity_poly.pdbx_strand_id
1 'polypeptide(L)'
;FCLSRGLGDVYKRQFPHRETPDQTRAIIDVKADMERPAPMDRLISGDVGFGKTEVALRAAFKCVLGGRQVAILAPTTVLAQQHFESFKERLARWPVSVELLSGYRTAKQKADVRARAAAGTVDIVVGTHALLSDGTSFGKLGLVIIDEEHRFGVRHKERLKQLRTEVDVLAM
;
A
#
# COMPACT_ATOMS: atom_id res chain seq x y z
N PHE A 1 3.19 3.94 -16.20
CA PHE A 1 4.13 4.18 -17.28
C PHE A 1 5.43 3.42 -17.03
N CYS A 2 5.72 2.53 -17.90
CA CYS A 2 6.87 1.68 -18.12
C CYS A 2 8.07 1.82 -17.16
N LEU A 3 8.17 0.95 -16.17
CA LEU A 3 9.45 0.57 -15.58
C LEU A 3 10.05 -0.55 -16.42
N SER A 4 11.20 -0.27 -17.01
CA SER A 4 11.95 -1.12 -17.94
C SER A 4 12.03 -2.58 -17.49
N ARG A 5 11.95 -3.50 -18.45
CA ARG A 5 12.04 -4.97 -18.32
C ARG A 5 13.26 -5.49 -17.53
N GLY A 6 14.24 -4.65 -17.19
CA GLY A 6 15.44 -5.03 -16.44
C GLY A 6 15.33 -4.99 -14.91
N LEU A 7 14.32 -4.32 -14.33
CA LEU A 7 14.14 -4.21 -12.86
C LEU A 7 13.50 -5.46 -12.22
N GLY A 8 12.88 -6.33 -12.99
CA GLY A 8 12.21 -7.53 -12.49
C GLY A 8 13.12 -8.55 -11.81
N ASP A 9 14.35 -8.72 -12.29
CA ASP A 9 15.28 -9.71 -11.73
C ASP A 9 16.10 -9.17 -10.57
N VAL A 10 16.40 -7.87 -10.56
CA VAL A 10 17.03 -7.17 -9.43
C VAL A 10 16.08 -7.18 -8.21
N TYR A 11 14.80 -7.04 -8.46
CA TYR A 11 13.73 -7.05 -7.47
C TYR A 11 13.58 -8.42 -6.74
N LYS A 12 13.69 -9.55 -7.45
CA LYS A 12 13.59 -10.90 -6.85
C LYS A 12 14.71 -11.22 -5.86
N ARG A 13 15.92 -10.69 -6.09
CA ARG A 13 17.10 -10.93 -5.26
C ARG A 13 17.18 -10.06 -4.00
N GLN A 14 16.32 -9.06 -3.87
CA GLN A 14 16.42 -8.05 -2.82
C GLN A 14 15.63 -8.37 -1.54
N PHE A 15 14.69 -9.31 -1.59
CA PHE A 15 13.89 -9.68 -0.42
C PHE A 15 14.37 -11.02 0.15
N PRO A 16 14.76 -11.07 1.45
CA PRO A 16 15.37 -12.27 2.07
C PRO A 16 14.40 -13.43 2.30
N HIS A 17 13.08 -13.21 2.17
CA HIS A 17 12.09 -14.26 2.35
C HIS A 17 11.83 -15.00 1.05
N ARG A 18 11.95 -16.33 1.10
CA ARG A 18 11.53 -17.22 0.01
C ARG A 18 10.01 -17.24 -0.05
N GLU A 19 9.50 -16.88 -1.21
CA GLU A 19 8.06 -16.91 -1.52
C GLU A 19 7.58 -18.35 -1.64
N THR A 20 6.35 -18.62 -1.21
CA THR A 20 5.66 -19.86 -1.59
C THR A 20 5.27 -19.79 -3.08
N PRO A 21 5.01 -20.95 -3.75
CA PRO A 21 4.56 -20.95 -5.14
C PRO A 21 3.31 -20.08 -5.38
N ASP A 22 2.37 -20.09 -4.44
CA ASP A 22 1.13 -19.31 -4.54
C ASP A 22 1.38 -17.80 -4.35
N GLN A 23 2.27 -17.43 -3.43
CA GLN A 23 2.71 -16.03 -3.28
C GLN A 23 3.39 -15.55 -4.56
N THR A 24 4.27 -16.36 -5.14
CA THR A 24 4.95 -16.03 -6.40
C THR A 24 3.94 -15.80 -7.52
N ARG A 25 2.92 -16.65 -7.65
CA ARG A 25 1.84 -16.49 -8.63
C ARG A 25 1.07 -15.19 -8.39
N ALA A 26 0.64 -14.94 -7.15
CA ALA A 26 -0.09 -13.71 -6.79
C ALA A 26 0.74 -12.45 -7.09
N ILE A 27 2.04 -12.47 -6.80
CA ILE A 27 2.96 -11.35 -7.10
C ILE A 27 3.07 -11.12 -8.61
N ILE A 28 3.15 -12.17 -9.42
CA ILE A 28 3.21 -12.06 -10.88
C ILE A 28 1.93 -11.43 -11.41
N ASP A 29 0.78 -11.91 -10.93
CA ASP A 29 -0.54 -11.41 -11.36
C ASP A 29 -0.73 -9.94 -10.99
N VAL A 30 -0.41 -9.56 -9.74
CA VAL A 30 -0.48 -8.16 -9.28
C VAL A 30 0.43 -7.26 -10.12
N LYS A 31 1.65 -7.69 -10.41
CA LYS A 31 2.57 -6.92 -11.25
C LYS A 31 2.03 -6.73 -12.67
N ALA A 32 1.48 -7.77 -13.26
CA ALA A 32 0.89 -7.72 -14.60
C ALA A 32 -0.29 -6.75 -14.64
N ASP A 33 -1.16 -6.77 -13.61
CA ASP A 33 -2.28 -5.86 -13.53
C ASP A 33 -1.84 -4.40 -13.33
N MET A 34 -0.85 -4.13 -12.48
CA MET A 34 -0.28 -2.79 -12.27
C MET A 34 0.41 -2.21 -13.53
N GLU A 35 0.74 -3.05 -14.51
CA GLU A 35 1.36 -2.63 -15.78
C GLU A 35 0.32 -2.35 -16.88
N ARG A 36 -0.94 -2.66 -16.65
CA ARG A 36 -2.03 -2.36 -17.58
C ARG A 36 -2.35 -0.86 -17.61
N PRO A 37 -2.89 -0.36 -18.72
CA PRO A 37 -3.30 1.06 -18.81
C PRO A 37 -4.52 1.41 -17.94
N ALA A 38 -5.31 0.41 -17.51
CA ALA A 38 -6.45 0.59 -16.62
C ALA A 38 -6.04 0.34 -15.17
N PRO A 39 -6.61 1.07 -14.19
CA PRO A 39 -6.35 0.84 -12.77
C PRO A 39 -6.65 -0.60 -12.36
N MET A 40 -5.76 -1.19 -11.57
CA MET A 40 -5.94 -2.52 -10.99
C MET A 40 -7.02 -2.48 -9.90
N ASP A 41 -7.94 -3.44 -9.91
CA ASP A 41 -8.82 -3.75 -8.78
C ASP A 41 -8.75 -5.25 -8.52
N ARG A 42 -7.91 -5.64 -7.56
CA ARG A 42 -7.62 -7.05 -7.28
C ARG A 42 -7.81 -7.39 -5.80
N LEU A 43 -8.46 -8.52 -5.58
CA LEU A 43 -8.57 -9.16 -4.26
C LEU A 43 -7.59 -10.33 -4.17
N ILE A 44 -6.75 -10.34 -3.14
CA ILE A 44 -5.95 -11.50 -2.75
C ILE A 44 -6.71 -12.25 -1.67
N SER A 45 -7.21 -13.42 -2.03
CA SER A 45 -7.82 -14.35 -1.09
C SER A 45 -6.78 -15.35 -0.57
N GLY A 46 -6.81 -15.60 0.72
CA GLY A 46 -5.92 -16.57 1.37
C GLY A 46 -6.18 -16.63 2.87
N ASP A 47 -5.90 -17.77 3.48
CA ASP A 47 -6.07 -18.00 4.91
C ASP A 47 -5.15 -17.11 5.75
N VAL A 48 -5.45 -17.00 7.04
CA VAL A 48 -4.57 -16.35 8.02
C VAL A 48 -3.21 -17.04 8.01
N GLY A 49 -2.13 -16.26 7.85
CA GLY A 49 -0.78 -16.79 7.75
C GLY A 49 -0.29 -17.11 6.33
N PHE A 50 -1.13 -16.98 5.29
CA PHE A 50 -0.72 -17.15 3.88
C PHE A 50 0.37 -16.15 3.43
N GLY A 51 0.65 -15.12 4.23
CA GLY A 51 1.65 -14.11 3.90
C GLY A 51 1.18 -13.11 2.84
N LYS A 52 -0.10 -12.74 2.86
CA LYS A 52 -0.68 -11.68 2.00
C LYS A 52 0.11 -10.38 2.10
N THR A 53 0.64 -10.08 3.28
CA THR A 53 1.49 -8.92 3.53
C THR A 53 2.75 -8.91 2.65
N GLU A 54 3.30 -10.07 2.29
CA GLU A 54 4.46 -10.16 1.38
C GLU A 54 4.10 -9.67 -0.03
N VAL A 55 2.93 -10.08 -0.52
CA VAL A 55 2.43 -9.63 -1.83
C VAL A 55 2.16 -8.12 -1.82
N ALA A 56 1.53 -7.62 -0.75
CA ALA A 56 1.28 -6.19 -0.56
C ALA A 56 2.57 -5.38 -0.48
N LEU A 57 3.57 -5.86 0.25
CA LEU A 57 4.88 -5.21 0.37
C LEU A 57 5.55 -5.05 -1.00
N ARG A 58 5.50 -6.09 -1.82
CA ARG A 58 6.09 -6.07 -3.16
C ARG A 58 5.33 -5.17 -4.12
N ALA A 59 4.00 -5.14 -4.05
CA ALA A 59 3.19 -4.20 -4.82
C ALA A 59 3.51 -2.75 -4.42
N ALA A 60 3.57 -2.47 -3.12
CA ALA A 60 3.94 -1.15 -2.60
C ALA A 60 5.33 -0.72 -3.06
N PHE A 61 6.32 -1.59 -2.95
CA PHE A 61 7.68 -1.30 -3.39
C PHE A 61 7.76 -1.01 -4.89
N LYS A 62 7.04 -1.78 -5.73
CA LYS A 62 6.94 -1.52 -7.17
C LYS A 62 6.34 -0.14 -7.46
N CYS A 63 5.27 0.24 -6.74
CA CYS A 63 4.62 1.54 -6.89
C CYS A 63 5.58 2.69 -6.54
N VAL A 64 6.29 2.57 -5.40
CA VAL A 64 7.27 3.57 -4.93
C VAL A 64 8.43 3.71 -5.91
N LEU A 65 8.97 2.61 -6.45
CA LEU A 65 10.00 2.65 -7.49
C LEU A 65 9.51 3.37 -8.77
N GLY A 66 8.21 3.37 -9.01
CA GLY A 66 7.57 4.14 -10.07
C GLY A 66 7.38 5.63 -9.73
N GLY A 67 7.87 6.09 -8.58
CA GLY A 67 7.76 7.49 -8.14
C GLY A 67 6.35 7.87 -7.66
N ARG A 68 5.53 6.87 -7.29
CA ARG A 68 4.17 7.08 -6.79
C ARG A 68 4.05 6.71 -5.32
N GLN A 69 3.03 7.28 -4.67
CA GLN A 69 2.74 7.05 -3.25
C GLN A 69 1.80 5.87 -3.07
N VAL A 70 1.88 5.26 -1.89
CA VAL A 70 1.04 4.14 -1.47
C VAL A 70 0.29 4.50 -0.19
N ALA A 71 -1.01 4.22 -0.16
CA ALA A 71 -1.83 4.27 1.05
C ALA A 71 -2.17 2.85 1.49
N ILE A 72 -1.94 2.53 2.77
CA ILE A 72 -2.28 1.23 3.36
C ILE A 72 -3.34 1.45 4.42
N LEU A 73 -4.53 0.89 4.17
CA LEU A 73 -5.70 1.00 5.03
C LEU A 73 -5.85 -0.25 5.89
N ALA A 74 -5.92 -0.04 7.19
CA ALA A 74 -6.23 -1.08 8.17
C ALA A 74 -7.51 -0.71 8.95
N PRO A 75 -8.33 -1.69 9.37
CA PRO A 75 -9.60 -1.41 10.03
C PRO A 75 -9.45 -0.88 11.45
N THR A 76 -8.32 -1.15 12.10
CA THR A 76 -8.05 -0.74 13.48
C THR A 76 -6.69 -0.07 13.62
N THR A 77 -6.53 0.74 14.69
CA THR A 77 -5.26 1.39 15.01
C THR A 77 -4.15 0.40 15.33
N VAL A 78 -4.50 -0.75 15.92
CA VAL A 78 -3.55 -1.82 16.24
C VAL A 78 -3.00 -2.45 14.96
N LEU A 79 -3.88 -2.81 14.03
CA LEU A 79 -3.46 -3.38 12.74
C LEU A 79 -2.68 -2.35 11.90
N ALA A 80 -3.06 -1.07 11.92
CA ALA A 80 -2.30 -0.02 11.27
C ALA A 80 -0.88 0.09 11.84
N GLN A 81 -0.71 -0.01 13.17
CA GLN A 81 0.58 0.00 13.81
C GLN A 81 1.42 -1.22 13.39
N GLN A 82 0.83 -2.42 13.38
CA GLN A 82 1.52 -3.64 12.96
C GLN A 82 1.98 -3.57 11.50
N HIS A 83 1.14 -3.10 10.60
CA HIS A 83 1.53 -2.88 9.19
C HIS A 83 2.66 -1.84 9.08
N PHE A 84 2.54 -0.73 9.80
CA PHE A 84 3.57 0.31 9.81
C PHE A 84 4.93 -0.25 10.22
N GLU A 85 5.00 -0.99 11.34
CA GLU A 85 6.23 -1.58 11.83
C GLU A 85 6.81 -2.61 10.85
N SER A 86 5.96 -3.49 10.33
CA SER A 86 6.36 -4.50 9.35
C SER A 86 6.91 -3.87 8.06
N PHE A 87 6.23 -2.89 7.50
CA PHE A 87 6.68 -2.22 6.28
C PHE A 87 7.97 -1.41 6.52
N LYS A 88 8.05 -0.70 7.64
CA LYS A 88 9.24 0.06 8.01
C LYS A 88 10.46 -0.83 8.19
N GLU A 89 10.34 -1.95 8.89
CA GLU A 89 11.41 -2.92 9.09
C GLU A 89 11.85 -3.56 7.77
N ARG A 90 10.87 -4.02 6.99
CA ARG A 90 11.12 -4.74 5.74
C ARG A 90 11.71 -3.84 4.65
N LEU A 91 11.42 -2.55 4.67
CA LEU A 91 11.91 -1.55 3.72
C LEU A 91 13.11 -0.74 4.25
N ALA A 92 13.63 -1.03 5.43
CA ALA A 92 14.70 -0.27 6.08
C ALA A 92 16.01 -0.18 5.26
N ARG A 93 16.23 -1.10 4.32
CA ARG A 93 17.42 -1.13 3.44
C ARG A 93 17.32 -0.20 2.24
N TRP A 94 16.15 0.37 1.98
CA TRP A 94 15.88 1.22 0.82
C TRP A 94 15.52 2.63 1.27
N PRO A 95 15.76 3.63 0.46
CA PRO A 95 15.37 5.02 0.76
C PRO A 95 13.86 5.21 0.57
N VAL A 96 13.04 4.43 1.29
CA VAL A 96 11.59 4.48 1.27
C VAL A 96 11.09 5.01 2.61
N SER A 97 10.35 6.10 2.56
CA SER A 97 9.72 6.69 3.75
C SER A 97 8.37 6.07 4.04
N VAL A 98 8.21 5.57 5.27
CA VAL A 98 6.95 4.97 5.75
C VAL A 98 6.47 5.78 6.95
N GLU A 99 5.22 6.26 6.91
CA GLU A 99 4.59 7.04 7.96
C GLU A 99 3.27 6.44 8.43
N LEU A 100 2.90 6.74 9.69
CA LEU A 100 1.67 6.27 10.30
C LEU A 100 0.70 7.43 10.54
N LEU A 101 -0.53 7.30 10.04
CA LEU A 101 -1.64 8.21 10.32
C LEU A 101 -2.74 7.46 11.10
N SER A 102 -2.63 7.43 12.42
CA SER A 102 -3.55 6.70 13.30
C SER A 102 -3.88 7.47 14.57
N GLY A 103 -4.79 6.92 15.37
CA GLY A 103 -5.21 7.47 16.66
C GLY A 103 -4.07 7.67 17.66
N TYR A 104 -2.99 6.89 17.56
CA TYR A 104 -1.82 6.98 18.45
C TYR A 104 -0.91 8.20 18.20
N ARG A 105 -1.13 8.93 17.10
CA ARG A 105 -0.36 10.14 16.77
C ARG A 105 -1.03 11.39 17.31
N THR A 106 -0.20 12.36 17.76
CA THR A 106 -0.68 13.68 18.16
C THR A 106 -1.27 14.46 16.97
N ALA A 107 -2.08 15.49 17.26
CA ALA A 107 -2.65 16.34 16.21
C ALA A 107 -1.56 16.97 15.32
N LYS A 108 -0.45 17.41 15.92
CA LYS A 108 0.71 17.98 15.20
C LYS A 108 1.36 16.96 14.28
N GLN A 109 1.60 15.74 14.76
CA GLN A 109 2.17 14.66 13.95
C GLN A 109 1.26 14.27 12.77
N LYS A 110 -0.06 14.21 13.00
CA LYS A 110 -1.04 13.94 11.94
C LYS A 110 -1.03 15.05 10.88
N ALA A 111 -0.96 16.31 11.29
CA ALA A 111 -0.89 17.45 10.37
C ALA A 111 0.39 17.40 9.52
N ASP A 112 1.53 17.08 10.13
CA ASP A 112 2.81 16.92 9.42
C ASP A 112 2.75 15.79 8.38
N VAL A 113 2.28 14.61 8.76
CA VAL A 113 2.14 13.47 7.84
C VAL A 113 1.20 13.81 6.67
N ARG A 114 0.07 14.49 6.93
CA ARG A 114 -0.86 14.93 5.88
C ARG A 114 -0.21 15.94 4.93
N ALA A 115 0.52 16.92 5.46
CA ALA A 115 1.22 17.92 4.65
C ALA A 115 2.27 17.26 3.73
N ARG A 116 3.03 16.32 4.27
CA ARG A 116 4.05 15.58 3.51
C ARG A 116 3.42 14.60 2.49
N ALA A 117 2.29 13.98 2.80
CA ALA A 117 1.53 13.18 1.86
C ALA A 117 1.02 14.02 0.68
N ALA A 118 0.43 15.19 0.97
CA ALA A 118 -0.04 16.12 -0.05
C ALA A 118 1.10 16.67 -0.92
N ALA A 119 2.27 16.92 -0.33
CA ALA A 119 3.47 17.36 -1.06
C ALA A 119 4.15 16.25 -1.88
N GLY A 120 3.75 14.97 -1.70
CA GLY A 120 4.38 13.83 -2.37
C GLY A 120 5.77 13.48 -1.84
N THR A 121 6.11 13.90 -0.61
CA THR A 121 7.43 13.71 0.01
C THR A 121 7.49 12.51 0.96
N VAL A 122 6.39 11.80 1.16
CA VAL A 122 6.33 10.51 1.85
C VAL A 122 5.87 9.44 0.87
N ASP A 123 6.51 8.28 0.89
CA ASP A 123 6.26 7.22 -0.10
C ASP A 123 5.08 6.33 0.30
N ILE A 124 5.02 5.92 1.56
CA ILE A 124 4.00 5.01 2.07
C ILE A 124 3.37 5.61 3.32
N VAL A 125 2.04 5.74 3.32
CA VAL A 125 1.27 6.15 4.50
C VAL A 125 0.38 5.00 4.93
N VAL A 126 0.58 4.51 6.15
CA VAL A 126 -0.25 3.49 6.78
C VAL A 126 -1.24 4.18 7.71
N GLY A 127 -2.50 3.76 7.70
CA GLY A 127 -3.48 4.34 8.61
C GLY A 127 -4.82 3.63 8.61
N THR A 128 -5.73 4.21 9.37
CA THR A 128 -7.12 3.76 9.43
C THR A 128 -7.99 4.56 8.45
N HIS A 129 -9.30 4.57 8.67
CA HIS A 129 -10.24 5.38 7.90
C HIS A 129 -9.86 6.88 7.79
N ALA A 130 -8.97 7.38 8.64
CA ALA A 130 -8.45 8.74 8.55
C ALA A 130 -7.76 9.04 7.20
N LEU A 131 -7.24 8.01 6.51
CA LEU A 131 -6.67 8.13 5.17
C LEU A 131 -7.71 8.42 4.08
N LEU A 132 -8.97 8.06 4.33
CA LEU A 132 -10.11 8.28 3.42
C LEU A 132 -10.88 9.57 3.73
N SER A 133 -10.50 10.29 4.78
CA SER A 133 -11.17 11.55 5.17
C SER A 133 -10.79 12.68 4.22
N ASP A 134 -11.68 13.66 4.08
CA ASP A 134 -11.47 14.84 3.22
C ASP A 134 -10.26 15.70 3.63
N GLY A 135 -9.78 15.53 4.87
CA GLY A 135 -8.57 16.21 5.36
C GLY A 135 -7.25 15.52 4.96
N THR A 136 -7.29 14.45 4.18
CA THR A 136 -6.09 13.73 3.72
C THR A 136 -6.05 13.71 2.20
N SER A 137 -4.99 14.25 1.63
CA SER A 137 -4.74 14.22 0.19
C SER A 137 -3.34 13.67 -0.09
N PHE A 138 -3.14 13.16 -1.29
CA PHE A 138 -1.86 12.65 -1.77
C PHE A 138 -1.47 13.37 -3.05
N GLY A 139 -0.21 13.76 -3.15
CA GLY A 139 0.30 14.43 -4.34
C GLY A 139 0.46 13.50 -5.54
N LYS A 140 0.77 12.24 -5.30
CA LYS A 140 1.11 11.25 -6.34
C LYS A 140 0.61 9.85 -6.00
N LEU A 141 -0.61 9.70 -5.47
CA LEU A 141 -1.17 8.38 -5.11
C LEU A 141 -1.20 7.46 -6.34
N GLY A 142 -0.66 6.26 -6.20
CA GLY A 142 -0.64 5.25 -7.26
C GLY A 142 -1.23 3.90 -6.84
N LEU A 143 -1.22 3.58 -5.54
CA LEU A 143 -1.71 2.31 -5.04
C LEU A 143 -2.40 2.50 -3.69
N VAL A 144 -3.55 1.87 -3.53
CA VAL A 144 -4.25 1.72 -2.25
C VAL A 144 -4.28 0.24 -1.88
N ILE A 145 -3.74 -0.11 -0.73
CA ILE A 145 -3.80 -1.46 -0.16
C ILE A 145 -4.83 -1.44 0.96
N ILE A 146 -5.78 -2.38 0.93
CA ILE A 146 -6.88 -2.45 1.89
C ILE A 146 -6.82 -3.79 2.60
N ASP A 147 -6.59 -3.75 3.91
CA ASP A 147 -6.69 -4.94 4.75
C ASP A 147 -8.09 -5.05 5.34
N GLU A 148 -8.68 -6.26 5.26
CA GLU A 148 -10.01 -6.58 5.81
C GLU A 148 -11.11 -5.58 5.37
N GLU A 149 -11.28 -5.35 4.08
CA GLU A 149 -12.24 -4.38 3.50
C GLU A 149 -13.66 -4.52 4.07
N HIS A 150 -14.07 -5.73 4.43
CA HIS A 150 -15.41 -6.01 4.98
C HIS A 150 -15.70 -5.26 6.30
N ARG A 151 -14.66 -4.82 7.03
CA ARG A 151 -14.79 -4.06 8.29
C ARG A 151 -14.98 -2.56 8.11
N PHE A 152 -14.91 -2.04 6.89
CA PHE A 152 -15.13 -0.62 6.63
C PHE A 152 -16.61 -0.28 6.51
N GLY A 153 -17.01 0.87 7.06
CA GLY A 153 -18.38 1.38 6.99
C GLY A 153 -18.78 1.89 5.59
N VAL A 154 -20.08 2.11 5.38
CA VAL A 154 -20.66 2.47 4.08
C VAL A 154 -19.98 3.67 3.43
N ARG A 155 -19.79 4.78 4.16
CA ARG A 155 -19.13 6.00 3.62
C ARG A 155 -17.70 5.74 3.14
N HIS A 156 -16.95 4.90 3.86
CA HIS A 156 -15.60 4.54 3.48
C HIS A 156 -15.59 3.67 2.22
N LYS A 157 -16.56 2.77 2.09
CA LYS A 157 -16.73 1.93 0.90
C LYS A 157 -17.06 2.75 -0.35
N GLU A 158 -17.88 3.80 -0.23
CA GLU A 158 -18.17 4.73 -1.33
C GLU A 158 -16.91 5.47 -1.78
N ARG A 159 -16.10 5.96 -0.85
CA ARG A 159 -14.82 6.60 -1.17
C ARG A 159 -13.83 5.64 -1.83
N LEU A 160 -13.74 4.41 -1.33
CA LEU A 160 -12.93 3.36 -1.95
C LEU A 160 -13.40 3.03 -3.35
N LYS A 161 -14.72 2.98 -3.58
CA LYS A 161 -15.30 2.75 -4.91
C LYS A 161 -14.88 3.83 -5.91
N GLN A 162 -14.84 5.09 -5.50
CA GLN A 162 -14.32 6.18 -6.31
C GLN A 162 -12.83 6.02 -6.62
N LEU A 163 -12.01 5.70 -5.61
CA LEU A 163 -10.57 5.50 -5.78
C LEU A 163 -10.23 4.36 -6.74
N ARG A 164 -11.04 3.29 -6.80
CA ARG A 164 -10.87 2.16 -7.73
C ARG A 164 -10.90 2.56 -9.22
N THR A 165 -11.47 3.71 -9.55
CA THR A 165 -11.48 4.23 -10.92
C THR A 165 -10.28 5.10 -11.26
N GLU A 166 -9.50 5.51 -10.26
CA GLU A 166 -8.43 6.49 -10.41
C GLU A 166 -7.04 5.91 -10.15
N VAL A 167 -6.94 4.97 -9.21
CA VAL A 167 -5.67 4.39 -8.76
C VAL A 167 -5.77 2.87 -8.62
N ASP A 168 -4.64 2.20 -8.61
CA ASP A 168 -4.59 0.76 -8.35
C ASP A 168 -5.09 0.44 -6.95
N VAL A 169 -5.92 -0.59 -6.80
CA VAL A 169 -6.44 -1.06 -5.53
C VAL A 169 -6.13 -2.55 -5.35
N LEU A 170 -5.54 -2.88 -4.22
CA LEU A 170 -5.23 -4.23 -3.78
C LEU A 170 -5.91 -4.51 -2.46
N ALA A 171 -6.93 -5.37 -2.45
CA ALA A 171 -7.61 -5.83 -1.24
C ALA A 171 -7.05 -7.19 -0.77
N MET A 172 -6.98 -7.39 0.57
CA MET A 172 -6.47 -8.63 1.20
C MET A 172 -7.40 -9.11 2.31
#